data_1766b9e6b9f5c213969f40402a709475
#
_entry.id   1766b9e6b9f5c213969f40402a709475
#
_cell.length_a   1.000
_cell.length_b   1.000
_cell.length_c   1.000
_cell.angle_alpha   90.00
_cell.angle_beta   90.00
_cell.angle_gamma   90.00
#
_symmetry.space_group_name_H-M   'P 1'
#
loop_
_entity.id
_entity.type
_entity.pdbx_description
1 polymer ?
#
loop_
_entity_poly.entity_id
_entity_poly.type
_entity_poly.pdbx_seq_one_letter_code
_entity_poly.pdbx_strand_id
1 'polypeptide(L)'
;TSLWSAGFLPGIHQGTQFRAQGDPVLFLSNPPGVQPSDRQRQLSALRSLNDLRARQTLDPAAAVRSSQYDLALRMQSSVPELLALNEESQHTLTQYGASAGQPSFAANCLLARRMIERGVRTVELFDADWDHHASIHTALPRKCREVDRPIAALIRDLRQRGLLQDTLILWISEFGRTPLQQGGTAATAGRDHHKDAFTMWLAGAGVRPGMSLGATDDFGMDIAERPVHVHDLQATVLHLLGLNHEQLTWRYQGRDFRLTDVHGQLLHEILL
;
A
#
# COMPACT_ATOMS: atom_id res chain seq x y z
N THR A 1 8.18 -10.03 8.45
CA THR A 1 7.74 -10.88 7.33
C THR A 1 6.23 -11.11 7.30
N SER A 2 5.52 -11.05 8.44
CA SER A 2 4.06 -11.24 8.51
C SER A 2 3.26 -10.18 7.73
N LEU A 3 3.73 -8.95 7.66
CA LEU A 3 3.10 -7.84 6.94
C LEU A 3 3.04 -8.06 5.41
N TRP A 4 3.89 -8.93 4.87
CA TRP A 4 4.00 -9.18 3.43
C TRP A 4 3.33 -10.48 2.98
N SER A 5 2.63 -11.15 3.87
CA SER A 5 1.94 -12.40 3.55
C SER A 5 0.48 -12.17 3.16
N ALA A 6 -0.09 -13.13 2.43
CA ALA A 6 -1.50 -13.11 2.08
C ALA A 6 -2.43 -13.46 3.26
N GLY A 7 -1.90 -13.67 4.47
CA GLY A 7 -2.66 -14.10 5.63
C GLY A 7 -3.28 -15.49 5.41
N PHE A 8 -4.59 -15.59 5.58
CA PHE A 8 -5.34 -16.84 5.32
C PHE A 8 -5.76 -17.00 3.85
N LEU A 9 -5.55 -15.98 3.02
CA LEU A 9 -5.84 -16.04 1.58
C LEU A 9 -4.78 -16.86 0.84
N PRO A 10 -5.07 -17.41 -0.34
CA PRO A 10 -4.07 -18.07 -1.16
C PRO A 10 -2.90 -17.19 -1.50
N GLY A 11 -1.70 -17.75 -1.59
CA GLY A 11 -0.47 -17.02 -1.92
C GLY A 11 -0.49 -16.27 -3.26
N ILE A 12 -1.45 -16.53 -4.15
CA ILE A 12 -1.67 -15.79 -5.38
C ILE A 12 -2.08 -14.33 -5.10
N HIS A 13 -2.63 -14.05 -3.94
CA HIS A 13 -3.04 -12.71 -3.50
C HIS A 13 -1.93 -11.98 -2.73
N GLN A 14 -0.77 -12.61 -2.56
CA GLN A 14 0.36 -11.98 -1.90
C GLN A 14 0.91 -10.83 -2.72
N GLY A 15 1.14 -9.67 -2.08
CA GLY A 15 1.79 -8.53 -2.69
C GLY A 15 3.27 -8.79 -2.98
N THR A 16 3.83 -8.05 -3.93
CA THR A 16 5.26 -8.06 -4.24
C THR A 16 5.95 -6.89 -3.56
N GLN A 17 6.90 -7.20 -2.69
CA GLN A 17 7.70 -6.18 -2.03
C GLN A 17 8.72 -5.58 -2.97
N PHE A 18 8.68 -4.25 -3.13
CA PHE A 18 9.73 -3.45 -3.75
C PHE A 18 10.68 -2.91 -2.68
N ARG A 19 11.98 -3.04 -2.93
CA ARG A 19 13.04 -2.62 -2.01
C ARG A 19 13.65 -1.32 -2.51
N ALA A 20 13.89 -0.40 -1.59
CA ALA A 20 14.53 0.88 -1.91
C ALA A 20 16.03 0.75 -2.21
N GLN A 21 16.68 -0.36 -1.82
CA GLN A 21 18.11 -0.60 -2.01
C GLN A 21 18.38 -2.04 -2.46
N GLY A 22 19.42 -2.24 -3.24
CA GLY A 22 19.79 -3.54 -3.81
C GLY A 22 18.87 -3.93 -4.96
N ASP A 23 18.69 -5.24 -5.18
CA ASP A 23 17.70 -5.74 -6.14
C ASP A 23 16.31 -5.27 -5.73
N PRO A 24 15.60 -4.51 -6.56
CA PRO A 24 14.32 -3.92 -6.22
C PRO A 24 13.24 -4.97 -5.90
N VAL A 25 13.32 -6.10 -6.54
CA VAL A 25 12.54 -7.30 -6.22
C VAL A 25 13.50 -8.45 -6.04
N LEU A 26 13.37 -9.20 -4.95
CA LEU A 26 14.26 -10.32 -4.66
C LEU A 26 14.21 -11.35 -5.80
N PHE A 27 15.40 -11.82 -6.20
CA PHE A 27 15.56 -12.83 -7.25
C PHE A 27 15.03 -12.43 -8.63
N LEU A 28 14.89 -11.13 -8.89
CA LEU A 28 14.49 -10.62 -10.20
C LEU A 28 15.56 -10.90 -11.24
N SER A 29 16.82 -10.65 -10.90
CA SER A 29 17.96 -10.87 -11.79
C SER A 29 18.26 -12.36 -11.97
N ASN A 30 18.75 -12.73 -13.16
CA ASN A 30 19.25 -14.09 -13.36
C ASN A 30 20.55 -14.30 -12.57
N PRO A 31 20.77 -15.52 -12.04
CA PRO A 31 22.07 -15.87 -11.47
C PRO A 31 23.22 -15.65 -12.45
N PRO A 32 24.44 -15.37 -11.98
CA PRO A 32 25.61 -15.25 -12.85
C PRO A 32 25.74 -16.46 -13.78
N GLY A 33 25.98 -16.20 -15.08
CA GLY A 33 26.15 -17.24 -16.11
C GLY A 33 24.85 -17.81 -16.70
N VAL A 34 23.66 -17.42 -16.19
CA VAL A 34 22.39 -17.86 -16.75
C VAL A 34 21.85 -16.82 -17.74
N GLN A 35 21.75 -17.22 -19.00
CA GLN A 35 21.16 -16.36 -20.02
C GLN A 35 19.61 -16.30 -19.89
N PRO A 36 18.96 -15.22 -20.35
CA PRO A 36 17.50 -15.12 -20.31
C PRO A 36 16.79 -16.31 -20.99
N SER A 37 17.32 -16.80 -22.11
CA SER A 37 16.81 -17.97 -22.84
C SER A 37 16.91 -19.26 -22.04
N ASP A 38 17.98 -19.43 -21.26
CA ASP A 38 18.17 -20.60 -20.40
C ASP A 38 17.17 -20.57 -19.24
N ARG A 39 17.01 -19.38 -18.64
CA ARG A 39 16.04 -19.18 -17.58
C ARG A 39 14.61 -19.47 -18.06
N GLN A 40 14.24 -19.00 -19.23
CA GLN A 40 12.94 -19.26 -19.82
C GLN A 40 12.71 -20.77 -20.05
N ARG A 41 13.72 -21.49 -20.57
CA ARG A 41 13.65 -22.96 -20.74
C ARG A 41 13.50 -23.68 -19.41
N GLN A 42 14.26 -23.30 -18.38
CA GLN A 42 14.15 -23.86 -17.03
C GLN A 42 12.76 -23.68 -16.45
N LEU A 43 12.21 -22.47 -16.53
CA LEU A 43 10.89 -22.18 -15.99
C LEU A 43 9.76 -22.88 -16.77
N SER A 44 9.90 -23.02 -18.09
CA SER A 44 8.96 -23.81 -18.90
C SER A 44 8.98 -25.30 -18.50
N ALA A 45 10.14 -25.86 -18.25
CA ALA A 45 10.28 -27.23 -17.79
C ALA A 45 9.68 -27.41 -16.38
N LEU A 46 9.96 -26.48 -15.46
CA LEU A 46 9.36 -26.49 -14.11
C LEU A 46 7.83 -26.37 -14.16
N ARG A 47 7.29 -25.53 -15.04
CA ARG A 47 5.86 -25.43 -15.26
C ARG A 47 5.25 -26.75 -15.69
N SER A 48 5.85 -27.42 -16.71
CA SER A 48 5.38 -28.72 -17.16
C SER A 48 5.40 -29.78 -16.05
N LEU A 49 6.43 -29.77 -15.21
CA LEU A 49 6.53 -30.67 -14.04
C LEU A 49 5.48 -30.35 -12.98
N ASN A 50 5.24 -29.07 -12.69
CA ASN A 50 4.21 -28.65 -11.73
C ASN A 50 2.79 -29.00 -12.23
N ASP A 51 2.53 -28.82 -13.52
CA ASP A 51 1.24 -29.18 -14.13
C ASP A 51 1.00 -30.69 -14.06
N LEU A 52 2.06 -31.50 -14.31
CA LEU A 52 1.98 -32.96 -14.15
C LEU A 52 1.68 -33.34 -12.70
N ARG A 53 2.39 -32.73 -11.75
CA ARG A 53 2.20 -32.96 -10.32
C ARG A 53 0.79 -32.52 -9.86
N ALA A 54 0.33 -31.37 -10.30
CA ALA A 54 -1.02 -30.87 -9.97
C ALA A 54 -2.12 -31.86 -10.40
N ARG A 55 -1.95 -32.48 -11.58
CA ARG A 55 -2.89 -33.53 -12.08
C ARG A 55 -2.84 -34.81 -11.27
N GLN A 56 -1.67 -35.17 -10.73
CA GLN A 56 -1.47 -36.41 -9.97
C GLN A 56 -1.87 -36.27 -8.51
N THR A 57 -1.59 -35.14 -7.88
CA THR A 57 -1.74 -34.95 -6.43
C THR A 57 -2.93 -34.08 -6.05
N LEU A 58 -3.57 -33.40 -7.02
CA LEU A 58 -4.60 -32.37 -6.79
C LEU A 58 -4.16 -31.28 -5.80
N ASP A 59 -2.84 -31.06 -5.71
CA ASP A 59 -2.25 -30.08 -4.80
C ASP A 59 -2.38 -28.64 -5.39
N PRO A 60 -3.21 -27.77 -4.79
CA PRO A 60 -3.38 -26.41 -5.29
C PRO A 60 -2.11 -25.56 -5.17
N ALA A 61 -1.15 -25.93 -4.31
CA ALA A 61 0.12 -25.23 -4.16
C ALA A 61 0.99 -25.31 -5.42
N ALA A 62 0.85 -26.37 -6.25
CA ALA A 62 1.57 -26.47 -7.50
C ALA A 62 1.13 -25.42 -8.53
N ALA A 63 -0.17 -25.15 -8.63
CA ALA A 63 -0.72 -24.12 -9.51
C ALA A 63 -0.28 -22.69 -9.05
N VAL A 64 -0.29 -22.44 -7.74
CA VAL A 64 0.20 -21.18 -7.16
C VAL A 64 1.67 -20.94 -7.50
N ARG A 65 2.54 -21.96 -7.36
CA ARG A 65 3.96 -21.86 -7.73
C ARG A 65 4.15 -21.54 -9.21
N SER A 66 3.43 -22.19 -10.09
CA SER A 66 3.52 -21.91 -11.54
C SER A 66 3.14 -20.47 -11.84
N SER A 67 2.05 -19.96 -11.24
CA SER A 67 1.64 -18.56 -11.39
C SER A 67 2.69 -17.57 -10.85
N GLN A 68 3.36 -17.90 -9.75
CA GLN A 68 4.44 -17.09 -9.19
C GLN A 68 5.66 -17.03 -10.12
N TYR A 69 6.03 -18.14 -10.79
CA TYR A 69 7.10 -18.16 -11.78
C TYR A 69 6.75 -17.34 -13.03
N ASP A 70 5.51 -17.43 -13.51
CA ASP A 70 5.04 -16.62 -14.64
C ASP A 70 5.06 -15.12 -14.31
N LEU A 71 4.69 -14.75 -13.08
CA LEU A 71 4.77 -13.39 -12.58
C LEU A 71 6.22 -12.91 -12.53
N ALA A 72 7.14 -13.72 -11.98
CA ALA A 72 8.56 -13.39 -11.89
C ALA A 72 9.18 -13.14 -13.28
N LEU A 73 8.84 -13.96 -14.29
CA LEU A 73 9.29 -13.75 -15.67
C LEU A 73 8.81 -12.42 -16.26
N ARG A 74 7.53 -12.11 -16.08
CA ARG A 74 6.99 -10.82 -16.55
C ARG A 74 7.65 -9.64 -15.85
N MET A 75 7.93 -9.77 -14.57
CA MET A 75 8.60 -8.72 -13.79
C MET A 75 10.04 -8.49 -14.25
N GLN A 76 10.77 -9.52 -14.69
CA GLN A 76 12.13 -9.38 -15.20
C GLN A 76 12.23 -8.41 -16.39
N SER A 77 11.20 -8.32 -17.22
CA SER A 77 11.17 -7.41 -18.36
C SER A 77 10.60 -6.02 -18.02
N SER A 78 9.60 -5.94 -17.13
CA SER A 78 8.87 -4.70 -16.87
C SER A 78 9.42 -3.87 -15.70
N VAL A 79 10.01 -4.52 -14.68
CA VAL A 79 10.49 -3.80 -13.49
C VAL A 79 11.69 -2.87 -13.78
N PRO A 80 12.70 -3.24 -14.59
CA PRO A 80 13.81 -2.32 -14.89
C PRO A 80 13.31 -0.99 -15.50
N GLU A 81 12.40 -1.05 -16.46
CA GLU A 81 11.81 0.13 -17.08
C GLU A 81 10.96 0.95 -16.08
N LEU A 82 10.18 0.27 -15.23
CA LEU A 82 9.39 0.92 -14.17
C LEU A 82 10.28 1.75 -13.24
N LEU A 83 11.46 1.23 -12.89
CA LEU A 83 12.40 1.83 -11.94
C LEU A 83 13.33 2.88 -12.56
N ALA A 84 13.33 3.06 -13.86
CA ALA A 84 14.16 4.03 -14.56
C ALA A 84 13.67 5.48 -14.29
N LEU A 85 13.76 5.95 -13.03
CA LEU A 85 13.36 7.29 -12.64
C LEU A 85 14.22 8.41 -13.27
N ASN A 86 15.39 8.06 -13.80
CA ASN A 86 16.23 8.96 -14.59
C ASN A 86 15.62 9.33 -15.96
N GLU A 87 14.62 8.60 -16.42
CA GLU A 87 13.85 8.92 -17.63
C GLU A 87 12.75 9.97 -17.39
N GLU A 88 12.43 10.24 -16.12
CA GLU A 88 11.48 11.28 -15.76
C GLU A 88 12.04 12.69 -16.06
N SER A 89 11.14 13.61 -16.41
CA SER A 89 11.56 14.99 -16.62
C SER A 89 12.10 15.63 -15.34
N GLN A 90 13.06 16.56 -15.48
CA GLN A 90 13.58 17.33 -14.34
C GLN A 90 12.44 18.08 -13.62
N HIS A 91 11.40 18.50 -14.35
CA HIS A 91 10.22 19.13 -13.78
C HIS A 91 9.49 18.16 -12.84
N THR A 92 9.22 16.92 -13.29
CA THR A 92 8.58 15.89 -12.47
C THR A 92 9.39 15.57 -11.22
N LEU A 93 10.70 15.31 -11.39
CA LEU A 93 11.60 15.04 -10.26
C LEU A 93 11.56 16.17 -9.25
N THR A 94 11.61 17.42 -9.73
CA THR A 94 11.54 18.61 -8.87
C THR A 94 10.18 18.71 -8.16
N GLN A 95 9.07 18.46 -8.84
CA GLN A 95 7.74 18.48 -8.20
C GLN A 95 7.67 17.55 -6.99
N TYR A 96 8.10 16.30 -7.16
CA TYR A 96 8.11 15.31 -6.09
C TYR A 96 9.17 15.58 -5.01
N GLY A 97 10.23 16.32 -5.34
CA GLY A 97 11.42 16.42 -4.50
C GLY A 97 12.25 15.14 -4.53
N ALA A 98 12.14 14.38 -5.62
CA ALA A 98 12.88 13.15 -5.83
C ALA A 98 14.20 13.42 -6.57
N SER A 99 15.19 12.58 -6.31
CA SER A 99 16.45 12.55 -7.07
C SER A 99 16.62 11.16 -7.68
N ALA A 100 16.92 11.10 -8.96
CA ALA A 100 17.11 9.83 -9.64
C ALA A 100 18.24 9.02 -8.97
N GLY A 101 17.99 7.74 -8.73
CA GLY A 101 18.94 6.82 -8.10
C GLY A 101 19.09 6.99 -6.57
N GLN A 102 18.36 7.93 -5.95
CA GLN A 102 18.37 8.10 -4.49
C GLN A 102 17.07 7.59 -3.87
N PRO A 103 17.13 6.59 -2.98
CA PRO A 103 15.97 6.12 -2.25
C PRO A 103 15.39 7.21 -1.35
N SER A 104 14.09 7.43 -1.46
CA SER A 104 13.36 8.38 -0.62
C SER A 104 11.85 8.12 -0.69
N PHE A 105 11.08 8.65 0.25
CA PHE A 105 9.63 8.62 0.17
C PHE A 105 9.11 9.30 -1.11
N ALA A 106 9.79 10.36 -1.55
CA ALA A 106 9.49 11.05 -2.81
C ALA A 106 9.68 10.13 -4.05
N ALA A 107 10.76 9.35 -4.07
CA ALA A 107 10.99 8.35 -5.12
C ALA A 107 9.91 7.25 -5.08
N ASN A 108 9.49 6.81 -3.89
CA ASN A 108 8.42 5.84 -3.73
C ASN A 108 7.07 6.36 -4.23
N CYS A 109 6.71 7.62 -3.93
CA CYS A 109 5.50 8.25 -4.47
C CYS A 109 5.52 8.35 -6.01
N LEU A 110 6.66 8.72 -6.58
CA LEU A 110 6.83 8.77 -8.03
C LEU A 110 6.73 7.38 -8.67
N LEU A 111 7.31 6.37 -8.02
CA LEU A 111 7.20 4.97 -8.45
C LEU A 111 5.76 4.47 -8.38
N ALA A 112 5.01 4.82 -7.32
CA ALA A 112 3.59 4.49 -7.19
C ALA A 112 2.78 5.04 -8.37
N ARG A 113 2.99 6.31 -8.78
CA ARG A 113 2.35 6.89 -9.96
C ARG A 113 2.68 6.07 -11.22
N ARG A 114 3.95 5.71 -11.44
CA ARG A 114 4.38 4.89 -12.59
C ARG A 114 3.77 3.50 -12.59
N MET A 115 3.55 2.90 -11.41
CA MET A 115 2.84 1.62 -11.25
C MET A 115 1.37 1.75 -11.65
N ILE A 116 0.68 2.79 -11.19
CA ILE A 116 -0.73 3.05 -11.54
C ILE A 116 -0.88 3.27 -13.05
N GLU A 117 0.00 4.04 -13.68
CA GLU A 117 0.00 4.23 -15.14
C GLU A 117 0.13 2.92 -15.93
N ARG A 118 0.80 1.91 -15.35
CA ARG A 118 0.97 0.57 -15.94
C ARG A 118 -0.12 -0.42 -15.53
N GLY A 119 -1.18 0.06 -14.88
CA GLY A 119 -2.34 -0.76 -14.51
C GLY A 119 -2.14 -1.62 -13.25
N VAL A 120 -1.16 -1.32 -12.40
CA VAL A 120 -1.07 -1.95 -11.08
C VAL A 120 -2.22 -1.45 -10.24
N ARG A 121 -3.07 -2.36 -9.78
CA ARG A 121 -4.33 -2.01 -9.10
C ARG A 121 -4.19 -1.53 -7.67
N THR A 122 -3.19 -2.03 -6.96
CA THR A 122 -2.97 -1.69 -5.55
C THR A 122 -1.48 -1.45 -5.32
N VAL A 123 -1.15 -0.31 -4.73
CA VAL A 123 0.21 0.06 -4.33
C VAL A 123 0.16 0.53 -2.89
N GLU A 124 0.97 -0.07 -2.04
CA GLU A 124 1.14 0.33 -0.64
C GLU A 124 2.51 0.97 -0.45
N LEU A 125 2.54 2.14 0.19
CA LEU A 125 3.75 2.84 0.59
C LEU A 125 3.84 2.82 2.11
N PHE A 126 4.87 2.16 2.63
CA PHE A 126 5.15 2.16 4.07
C PHE A 126 6.13 3.28 4.38
N ASP A 127 5.75 4.12 5.33
CA ASP A 127 6.59 5.18 5.85
C ASP A 127 6.71 5.04 7.36
N ALA A 128 7.92 4.81 7.87
CA ALA A 128 8.21 4.55 9.27
C ALA A 128 8.57 5.83 10.04
N ASP A 129 8.92 5.68 11.31
CA ASP A 129 9.41 6.73 12.21
C ASP A 129 8.36 7.78 12.61
N TRP A 130 7.10 7.36 12.79
CA TRP A 130 6.03 8.19 13.34
C TRP A 130 5.79 7.98 14.85
N ASP A 131 6.46 6.99 15.43
CA ASP A 131 6.29 6.58 16.83
C ASP A 131 7.11 7.45 17.80
N HIS A 132 6.69 8.71 17.95
CA HIS A 132 7.43 9.71 18.70
C HIS A 132 7.09 9.70 20.20
N HIS A 133 7.69 8.80 20.97
CA HIS A 133 7.61 8.75 22.42
C HIS A 133 8.54 9.77 23.13
N ALA A 134 9.37 10.47 22.37
CA ALA A 134 10.25 11.54 22.84
C ALA A 134 10.53 12.53 21.71
N SER A 135 10.93 13.75 22.06
CA SER A 135 11.44 14.77 21.14
C SER A 135 10.49 15.07 19.94
N ILE A 136 9.18 14.97 20.15
CA ILE A 136 8.16 15.12 19.09
C ILE A 136 8.26 16.46 18.38
N HIS A 137 8.60 17.54 19.10
CA HIS A 137 8.68 18.91 18.56
C HIS A 137 9.80 19.08 17.53
N THR A 138 10.80 18.22 17.50
CA THR A 138 11.87 18.23 16.49
C THR A 138 11.67 17.12 15.45
N ALA A 139 11.24 15.94 15.88
CA ALA A 139 11.10 14.77 15.02
C ALA A 139 9.90 14.89 14.07
N LEU A 140 8.72 15.28 14.58
CA LEU A 140 7.51 15.37 13.78
C LEU A 140 7.58 16.41 12.64
N PRO A 141 8.06 17.66 12.85
CA PRO A 141 8.21 18.62 11.76
C PRO A 141 9.18 18.15 10.67
N ARG A 142 10.24 17.41 11.03
CA ARG A 142 11.15 16.80 10.06
C ARG A 142 10.40 15.77 9.23
N LYS A 143 9.67 14.87 9.89
CA LYS A 143 8.91 13.80 9.24
C LYS A 143 7.82 14.36 8.32
N CYS A 144 7.08 15.36 8.77
CA CYS A 144 6.09 16.04 7.94
C CYS A 144 6.71 16.64 6.66
N ARG A 145 7.89 17.28 6.74
CA ARG A 145 8.57 17.82 5.56
C ARG A 145 9.02 16.73 4.57
N GLU A 146 9.33 15.53 5.04
CA GLU A 146 9.72 14.41 4.18
C GLU A 146 8.55 13.91 3.32
N VAL A 147 7.32 13.95 3.85
CA VAL A 147 6.14 13.35 3.21
C VAL A 147 5.19 14.34 2.53
N ASP A 148 5.09 15.58 3.02
CA ASP A 148 4.10 16.57 2.56
C ASP A 148 4.22 16.88 1.06
N ARG A 149 5.41 17.28 0.63
CA ARG A 149 5.68 17.62 -0.77
C ARG A 149 5.43 16.46 -1.74
N PRO A 150 5.96 15.24 -1.53
CA PRO A 150 5.74 14.13 -2.45
C PRO A 150 4.28 13.66 -2.50
N ILE A 151 3.54 13.72 -1.39
CA ILE A 151 2.10 13.40 -1.38
C ILE A 151 1.33 14.43 -2.21
N ALA A 152 1.58 15.72 -1.98
CA ALA A 152 0.94 16.78 -2.77
C ALA A 152 1.29 16.68 -4.27
N ALA A 153 2.53 16.28 -4.58
CA ALA A 153 2.96 16.06 -5.96
C ALA A 153 2.23 14.85 -6.59
N LEU A 154 2.11 13.75 -5.85
CA LEU A 154 1.40 12.55 -6.32
C LEU A 154 -0.06 12.86 -6.68
N ILE A 155 -0.79 13.55 -5.80
CA ILE A 155 -2.18 13.94 -6.03
C ILE A 155 -2.30 14.84 -7.27
N ARG A 156 -1.43 15.86 -7.40
CA ARG A 156 -1.43 16.77 -8.56
C ARG A 156 -1.10 16.05 -9.86
N ASP A 157 -0.08 15.19 -9.86
CA ASP A 157 0.37 14.46 -11.05
C ASP A 157 -0.70 13.48 -11.53
N LEU A 158 -1.31 12.71 -10.62
CA LEU A 158 -2.44 11.83 -10.95
C LEU A 158 -3.62 12.64 -11.51
N ARG A 159 -3.92 13.81 -10.93
CA ARG A 159 -4.97 14.70 -11.44
C ARG A 159 -4.65 15.24 -12.85
N GLN A 160 -3.42 15.72 -13.08
CA GLN A 160 -2.99 16.25 -14.38
C GLN A 160 -3.02 15.20 -15.48
N ARG A 161 -2.77 13.93 -15.13
CA ARG A 161 -2.82 12.79 -16.05
C ARG A 161 -4.21 12.20 -16.24
N GLY A 162 -5.23 12.71 -15.55
CA GLY A 162 -6.58 12.17 -15.59
C GLY A 162 -6.73 10.83 -14.88
N LEU A 163 -5.78 10.44 -14.02
CA LEU A 163 -5.79 9.17 -13.30
C LEU A 163 -6.46 9.25 -11.93
N LEU A 164 -6.56 10.44 -11.34
CA LEU A 164 -7.10 10.62 -9.98
C LEU A 164 -8.57 10.23 -9.87
N GLN A 165 -9.34 10.37 -10.93
CA GLN A 165 -10.75 10.00 -10.98
C GLN A 165 -10.99 8.48 -10.82
N ASP A 166 -9.99 7.67 -11.21
CA ASP A 166 -10.02 6.21 -11.15
C ASP A 166 -9.04 5.64 -10.11
N THR A 167 -8.41 6.51 -9.32
CA THR A 167 -7.43 6.12 -8.30
C THR A 167 -7.85 6.64 -6.94
N LEU A 168 -8.10 5.72 -6.00
CA LEU A 168 -8.33 6.05 -4.60
C LEU A 168 -6.99 6.14 -3.87
N ILE A 169 -6.73 7.26 -3.24
CA ILE A 169 -5.57 7.47 -2.36
C ILE A 169 -6.06 7.45 -0.92
N LEU A 170 -5.39 6.67 -0.08
CA LEU A 170 -5.64 6.58 1.35
C LEU A 170 -4.36 6.94 2.10
N TRP A 171 -4.47 7.84 3.07
CA TRP A 171 -3.48 8.03 4.11
C TRP A 171 -4.05 7.49 5.40
N ILE A 172 -3.47 6.42 5.90
CA ILE A 172 -3.96 5.71 7.07
C ILE A 172 -2.81 5.44 8.04
N SER A 173 -3.17 5.29 9.31
CA SER A 173 -2.28 4.88 10.40
C SER A 173 -2.95 3.77 11.19
N GLU A 174 -2.17 3.03 11.95
CA GLU A 174 -2.67 1.95 12.82
C GLU A 174 -3.50 2.49 13.99
N PHE A 175 -3.12 3.65 14.52
CA PHE A 175 -3.80 4.42 15.57
C PHE A 175 -3.26 5.86 15.61
N GLY A 176 -3.79 6.68 16.50
CA GLY A 176 -3.37 8.05 16.72
C GLY A 176 -2.38 8.24 17.87
N ARG A 177 -2.25 9.47 18.30
CA ARG A 177 -1.42 9.88 19.45
C ARG A 177 -2.24 10.66 20.44
N THR A 178 -2.08 10.35 21.74
CA THR A 178 -2.78 11.07 22.80
C THR A 178 -2.41 12.56 22.79
N PRO A 179 -3.33 13.47 23.13
CA PRO A 179 -3.00 14.89 23.27
C PRO A 179 -2.11 15.19 24.47
N LEU A 180 -1.92 14.20 25.36
CA LEU A 180 -1.14 14.34 26.58
C LEU A 180 0.34 14.19 26.34
N GLN A 181 1.12 14.91 27.16
CA GLN A 181 2.59 14.77 27.18
C GLN A 181 3.00 13.42 27.75
N GLN A 182 3.86 12.71 27.03
CA GLN A 182 4.53 11.52 27.53
C GLN A 182 6.00 11.80 27.83
N GLY A 183 6.39 11.51 29.06
CA GLY A 183 7.76 11.58 29.52
C GLY A 183 8.44 12.94 29.39
N GLY A 184 9.68 13.03 29.87
CA GLY A 184 10.57 14.17 29.65
C GLY A 184 10.09 15.53 30.16
N THR A 185 10.75 16.57 29.66
CA THR A 185 10.34 17.97 29.78
C THR A 185 9.51 18.38 28.58
N ALA A 186 8.89 19.55 28.60
CA ALA A 186 8.17 20.09 27.44
C ALA A 186 9.01 20.08 26.14
N ALA A 187 10.32 20.26 26.22
CA ALA A 187 11.23 20.25 25.07
C ALA A 187 11.55 18.85 24.55
N THR A 188 11.52 17.83 25.40
CA THR A 188 11.92 16.45 25.09
C THR A 188 10.74 15.47 25.11
N ALA A 189 9.53 15.97 25.34
CA ALA A 189 8.33 15.17 25.42
C ALA A 189 7.98 14.46 24.11
N GLY A 190 7.30 13.35 24.24
CA GLY A 190 6.60 12.63 23.17
C GLY A 190 5.10 12.57 23.44
N ARG A 191 4.44 11.68 22.73
CA ARG A 191 3.03 11.33 22.91
C ARG A 191 2.84 9.83 22.84
N ASP A 192 1.94 9.32 23.68
CA ASP A 192 1.60 7.90 23.70
C ASP A 192 0.60 7.54 22.61
N HIS A 193 0.39 6.25 22.41
CA HIS A 193 -0.59 5.69 21.49
C HIS A 193 -2.01 6.06 21.88
N HIS A 194 -2.84 6.35 20.88
CA HIS A 194 -4.25 6.63 21.06
C HIS A 194 -5.08 5.79 20.11
N LYS A 195 -5.62 4.67 20.59
CA LYS A 195 -6.38 3.71 19.79
C LYS A 195 -7.81 4.20 19.46
N ASP A 196 -8.37 5.09 20.26
CA ASP A 196 -9.78 5.44 20.21
C ASP A 196 -10.09 6.65 19.32
N ALA A 197 -9.10 7.55 19.10
CA ALA A 197 -9.30 8.72 18.25
C ALA A 197 -8.07 9.02 17.37
N PHE A 198 -8.25 9.02 16.06
CA PHE A 198 -7.23 9.40 15.08
C PHE A 198 -7.86 9.80 13.75
N THR A 199 -7.10 10.49 12.92
CA THR A 199 -7.56 11.02 11.64
C THR A 199 -6.90 10.27 10.49
N MET A 200 -7.72 9.95 9.50
CA MET A 200 -7.28 9.45 8.20
C MET A 200 -7.81 10.38 7.11
N TRP A 201 -7.23 10.35 5.92
CA TRP A 201 -7.79 11.08 4.80
C TRP A 201 -7.81 10.25 3.51
N LEU A 202 -8.76 10.58 2.64
CA LEU A 202 -8.97 9.94 1.35
C LEU A 202 -9.01 11.00 0.25
N ALA A 203 -8.57 10.63 -0.95
CA ALA A 203 -8.67 11.48 -2.13
C ALA A 203 -8.85 10.66 -3.41
N GLY A 204 -9.55 11.20 -4.38
CA GLY A 204 -9.77 10.57 -5.70
C GLY A 204 -10.99 9.67 -5.73
N ALA A 205 -11.06 8.86 -6.73
CA ALA A 205 -12.05 7.81 -7.10
C ALA A 205 -13.36 7.77 -6.29
N GLY A 206 -14.33 8.63 -6.62
CA GLY A 206 -15.67 8.59 -6.01
C GLY A 206 -15.77 9.16 -4.59
N VAL A 207 -14.67 9.71 -4.02
CA VAL A 207 -14.69 10.38 -2.73
C VAL A 207 -15.09 11.83 -2.87
N ARG A 208 -16.05 12.28 -2.06
CA ARG A 208 -16.48 13.69 -2.01
C ARG A 208 -15.36 14.57 -1.46
N PRO A 209 -14.89 15.58 -2.21
CA PRO A 209 -13.81 16.44 -1.77
C PRO A 209 -14.27 17.51 -0.78
N GLY A 210 -13.31 18.03 0.02
CA GLY A 210 -13.47 19.24 0.83
C GLY A 210 -14.38 19.08 2.04
N MET A 211 -14.52 17.86 2.58
CA MET A 211 -15.30 17.60 3.78
C MET A 211 -14.46 16.93 4.87
N SER A 212 -14.97 17.02 6.09
CA SER A 212 -14.52 16.22 7.24
C SER A 212 -15.70 15.43 7.77
N LEU A 213 -15.47 14.21 8.23
CA LEU A 213 -16.47 13.34 8.86
C LEU A 213 -16.00 12.98 10.25
N GLY A 214 -16.85 13.26 11.25
CA GLY A 214 -16.55 13.04 12.66
C GLY A 214 -15.67 14.12 13.27
N ALA A 215 -15.70 14.17 14.60
CA ALA A 215 -14.87 15.06 15.40
C ALA A 215 -14.54 14.43 16.75
N THR A 216 -13.38 14.78 17.30
CA THR A 216 -13.06 14.48 18.70
C THR A 216 -13.73 15.48 19.63
N ASP A 217 -13.70 15.18 20.93
CA ASP A 217 -13.97 16.16 21.96
C ASP A 217 -12.92 17.30 21.96
N ASP A 218 -13.16 18.35 22.73
CA ASP A 218 -12.29 19.53 22.81
C ASP A 218 -10.87 19.21 23.30
N PHE A 219 -10.70 18.09 23.98
CA PHE A 219 -9.42 17.63 24.52
C PHE A 219 -8.71 16.63 23.59
N GLY A 220 -9.39 16.12 22.55
CA GLY A 220 -8.86 15.09 21.65
C GLY A 220 -8.69 13.73 22.31
N MET A 221 -9.47 13.45 23.36
CA MET A 221 -9.41 12.20 24.13
C MET A 221 -10.37 11.15 23.61
N ASP A 222 -11.56 11.55 23.17
CA ASP A 222 -12.60 10.66 22.69
C ASP A 222 -13.23 11.17 21.39
N ILE A 223 -13.92 10.31 20.66
CA ILE A 223 -14.72 10.72 19.51
C ILE A 223 -16.07 11.23 20.01
N ALA A 224 -16.31 12.52 19.82
CA ALA A 224 -17.57 13.19 20.23
C ALA A 224 -18.65 13.08 19.14
N GLU A 225 -18.26 13.08 17.86
CA GLU A 225 -19.20 13.09 16.73
C GLU A 225 -18.87 12.02 15.70
N ARG A 226 -19.88 11.33 15.22
CA ARG A 226 -19.83 10.41 14.07
C ARG A 226 -18.63 9.46 14.11
N PRO A 227 -18.53 8.54 15.05
CA PRO A 227 -17.46 7.55 15.10
C PRO A 227 -17.47 6.69 13.82
N VAL A 228 -16.28 6.39 13.30
CA VAL A 228 -16.06 5.53 12.14
C VAL A 228 -15.21 4.34 12.58
N HIS A 229 -15.75 3.15 12.47
CA HIS A 229 -15.00 1.94 12.75
C HIS A 229 -14.10 1.56 11.57
N VAL A 230 -12.98 0.89 11.82
CA VAL A 230 -12.07 0.45 10.76
C VAL A 230 -12.78 -0.43 9.71
N HIS A 231 -13.73 -1.26 10.12
CA HIS A 231 -14.53 -2.08 9.19
C HIS A 231 -15.44 -1.24 8.28
N ASP A 232 -15.91 -0.07 8.73
CA ASP A 232 -16.73 0.83 7.91
C ASP A 232 -15.88 1.49 6.83
N LEU A 233 -14.66 1.89 7.18
CA LEU A 233 -13.68 2.36 6.20
C LEU A 233 -13.38 1.27 5.18
N GLN A 234 -13.07 0.04 5.62
CA GLN A 234 -12.75 -1.07 4.72
C GLN A 234 -13.92 -1.46 3.81
N ALA A 235 -15.15 -1.47 4.34
CA ALA A 235 -16.37 -1.69 3.54
C ALA A 235 -16.52 -0.61 2.46
N THR A 236 -16.27 0.64 2.81
CA THR A 236 -16.36 1.79 1.89
C THR A 236 -15.27 1.74 0.83
N VAL A 237 -14.03 1.35 1.19
CA VAL A 237 -12.93 1.13 0.23
C VAL A 237 -13.30 0.02 -0.77
N LEU A 238 -13.82 -1.11 -0.29
CA LEU A 238 -14.26 -2.19 -1.17
C LEU A 238 -15.38 -1.74 -2.11
N HIS A 239 -16.35 -0.95 -1.61
CA HIS A 239 -17.42 -0.37 -2.42
C HIS A 239 -16.86 0.55 -3.53
N LEU A 240 -15.91 1.43 -3.22
CA LEU A 240 -15.24 2.29 -4.19
C LEU A 240 -14.44 1.50 -5.24
N LEU A 241 -13.98 0.29 -4.90
CA LEU A 241 -13.37 -0.65 -5.83
C LEU A 241 -14.41 -1.47 -6.65
N GLY A 242 -15.71 -1.19 -6.49
CA GLY A 242 -16.79 -1.91 -7.17
C GLY A 242 -17.13 -3.28 -6.56
N LEU A 243 -16.70 -3.53 -5.34
CA LEU A 243 -16.90 -4.81 -4.65
C LEU A 243 -17.97 -4.67 -3.56
N ASN A 244 -18.89 -5.64 -3.51
CA ASN A 244 -19.80 -5.78 -2.37
C ASN A 244 -19.10 -6.57 -1.26
N HIS A 245 -18.74 -5.92 -0.15
CA HIS A 245 -18.01 -6.52 0.95
C HIS A 245 -18.76 -7.64 1.67
N GLU A 246 -20.11 -7.67 1.61
CA GLU A 246 -20.93 -8.71 2.21
C GLU A 246 -20.94 -9.99 1.36
N GLN A 247 -20.83 -9.84 0.04
CA GLN A 247 -20.80 -10.96 -0.91
C GLN A 247 -19.38 -11.46 -1.20
N LEU A 248 -18.37 -10.64 -0.92
CA LEU A 248 -16.96 -11.00 -1.07
C LEU A 248 -16.52 -11.90 0.09
N THR A 249 -16.72 -13.20 -0.09
CA THR A 249 -16.37 -14.20 0.92
C THR A 249 -15.23 -15.10 0.46
N TRP A 250 -14.46 -15.56 1.42
CA TRP A 250 -13.45 -16.61 1.25
C TRP A 250 -13.73 -17.79 2.17
N ARG A 251 -13.87 -19.00 1.58
CA ARG A 251 -14.10 -20.21 2.36
C ARG A 251 -12.79 -20.73 2.94
N TYR A 252 -12.73 -20.77 4.27
CA TYR A 252 -11.59 -21.26 5.02
C TYR A 252 -12.06 -22.08 6.21
N GLN A 253 -11.51 -23.28 6.39
CA GLN A 253 -11.88 -24.21 7.47
C GLN A 253 -13.39 -24.42 7.64
N GLY A 254 -14.14 -24.51 6.52
CA GLY A 254 -15.56 -24.77 6.53
C GLY A 254 -16.47 -23.56 6.75
N ARG A 255 -15.93 -22.38 7.03
CA ARG A 255 -16.66 -21.11 7.18
C ARG A 255 -16.35 -20.16 6.02
N ASP A 256 -17.34 -19.37 5.61
CA ASP A 256 -17.17 -18.27 4.67
C ASP A 256 -16.85 -16.99 5.45
N PHE A 257 -15.64 -16.46 5.22
CA PHE A 257 -15.15 -15.25 5.86
C PHE A 257 -15.29 -14.06 4.92
N ARG A 258 -15.77 -12.93 5.42
CA ARG A 258 -15.68 -11.63 4.78
C ARG A 258 -14.42 -10.91 5.24
N LEU A 259 -13.86 -10.01 4.43
CA LEU A 259 -12.73 -9.16 4.85
C LEU A 259 -13.12 -8.17 5.96
N THR A 260 -14.42 -7.84 6.05
CA THR A 260 -14.99 -6.97 7.09
C THR A 260 -15.60 -7.77 8.26
N ASP A 261 -15.40 -9.07 8.32
CA ASP A 261 -16.03 -10.00 9.27
C ASP A 261 -17.57 -9.82 9.30
N VAL A 262 -18.16 -9.63 10.46
CA VAL A 262 -19.62 -9.41 10.62
C VAL A 262 -20.02 -7.94 10.65
N HIS A 263 -19.05 -7.05 10.48
CA HIS A 263 -19.16 -5.60 10.59
C HIS A 263 -19.07 -4.91 9.22
N GLY A 264 -18.98 -3.59 9.25
CA GLY A 264 -18.76 -2.74 8.08
C GLY A 264 -20.06 -2.12 7.57
N GLN A 265 -20.19 -0.83 7.74
CA GLN A 265 -21.25 0.00 7.15
C GLN A 265 -20.62 0.96 6.16
N LEU A 266 -21.31 1.22 5.05
CA LEU A 266 -20.82 2.19 4.08
C LEU A 266 -20.92 3.61 4.64
N LEU A 267 -19.86 4.37 4.46
CA LEU A 267 -19.79 5.79 4.82
C LEU A 267 -20.36 6.62 3.66
N HIS A 268 -21.69 6.61 3.51
CA HIS A 268 -22.38 7.29 2.40
C HIS A 268 -22.08 8.78 2.32
N GLU A 269 -21.77 9.40 3.48
CA GLU A 269 -21.49 10.84 3.57
C GLU A 269 -20.25 11.26 2.78
N ILE A 270 -19.25 10.36 2.63
CA ILE A 270 -18.01 10.65 1.90
C ILE A 270 -18.05 10.22 0.44
N LEU A 271 -19.15 9.63 -0.02
CA LEU A 271 -19.31 9.20 -1.42
C LEU A 271 -19.91 10.32 -2.29
N LEU A 272 -19.54 10.34 -3.60
CA LEU A 272 -20.09 11.24 -4.60
C LEU A 272 -21.51 10.85 -5.03
#